data_c61e618d3c6102c3d61c1e0e6617bee7
#
_entry.id   c61e618d3c6102c3d61c1e0e6617bee7
#
_cell.length_a   1.000
_cell.length_b   1.000
_cell.length_c   1.000
_cell.angle_alpha   90.00
_cell.angle_beta   90.00
_cell.angle_gamma   90.00
#
_symmetry.space_group_name_H-M   'P 1'
#
loop_
_entity.id
_entity.type
_entity.pdbx_description
1 polymer ?
#
loop_
_entity_poly.entity_id
_entity_poly.type
_entity_poly.pdbx_seq_one_letter_code
_entity_poly.pdbx_strand_id
1 'polypeptide(L)'
;LAEEASVRQVIVFTHDLVFLTLLSDRADAVGCEVTSHWVQCLEGVPGCVRIEDTPANGRAYRKTTKAREFLQQAKQATGGGRVDLVRSGAGALRRTVEEVVILHLFKDTVRRWDEQVRLGALTKISWSNDLADEIVALQDDTSRLLEGHSNSDEFAGEMPDVDDLEKLIARVDDVIDKAKAQRT
;
A
#
# COMPACT_ATOMS: atom_id res chain seq x y z
N LEU A 1 8.51 -20.69 18.82
CA LEU A 1 7.14 -20.79 18.31
C LEU A 1 7.11 -21.63 17.02
N ALA A 2 7.89 -21.28 15.99
CA ALA A 2 7.90 -22.01 14.72
C ALA A 2 8.34 -23.49 14.90
N GLU A 3 9.34 -23.76 15.74
CA GLU A 3 9.76 -25.12 16.07
C GLU A 3 8.67 -25.89 16.86
N GLU A 4 7.92 -25.23 17.74
CA GLU A 4 6.77 -25.84 18.42
C GLU A 4 5.64 -26.17 17.45
N ALA A 5 5.46 -25.37 16.39
CA ALA A 5 4.43 -25.60 15.39
C ALA A 5 4.64 -26.88 14.57
N SER A 6 5.87 -27.42 14.53
CA SER A 6 6.16 -28.71 13.88
C SER A 6 5.61 -29.93 14.64
N VAL A 7 5.29 -29.78 15.95
CA VAL A 7 4.83 -30.88 16.83
C VAL A 7 3.43 -30.63 17.39
N ARG A 8 2.90 -29.42 17.28
CA ARG A 8 1.56 -29.07 17.76
C ARG A 8 1.00 -27.85 17.05
N GLN A 9 -0.32 -27.67 17.09
CA GLN A 9 -0.94 -26.43 16.63
C GLN A 9 -0.53 -25.26 17.54
N VAL A 10 -0.07 -24.17 16.95
CA VAL A 10 0.29 -22.93 17.63
C VAL A 10 -0.60 -21.81 17.08
N ILE A 11 -1.29 -21.10 17.96
CA ILE A 11 -2.13 -19.93 17.60
C ILE A 11 -1.46 -18.70 18.22
N VAL A 12 -1.20 -17.69 17.39
CA VAL A 12 -0.56 -16.45 17.79
C VAL A 12 -1.48 -15.26 17.46
N PHE A 13 -1.71 -14.41 18.45
CA PHE A 13 -2.36 -13.11 18.27
C PHE A 13 -1.31 -12.01 18.38
N THR A 14 -1.20 -11.17 17.35
CA THR A 14 -0.28 -10.05 17.36
C THR A 14 -0.85 -8.87 16.59
N HIS A 15 -0.43 -7.66 16.94
CA HIS A 15 -0.64 -6.44 16.19
C HIS A 15 0.68 -5.91 15.59
N ASP A 16 1.80 -6.58 15.87
CA ASP A 16 3.12 -6.25 15.39
C ASP A 16 3.38 -6.94 14.05
N LEU A 17 3.45 -6.14 12.98
CA LEU A 17 3.64 -6.64 11.61
C LEU A 17 5.06 -7.11 11.33
N VAL A 18 6.06 -6.54 12.01
CA VAL A 18 7.46 -7.01 11.92
C VAL A 18 7.57 -8.41 12.52
N PHE A 19 7.03 -8.58 13.73
CA PHE A 19 6.98 -9.90 14.37
C PHE A 19 6.21 -10.92 13.53
N LEU A 20 5.07 -10.56 12.94
CA LEU A 20 4.32 -11.44 12.06
C LEU A 20 5.15 -11.89 10.85
N THR A 21 5.87 -10.96 10.22
CA THR A 21 6.72 -11.26 9.06
C THR A 21 7.85 -12.20 9.43
N LEU A 22 8.58 -11.91 10.52
CA LEU A 22 9.67 -12.76 11.03
C LEU A 22 9.18 -14.16 11.41
N LEU A 23 8.01 -14.25 12.05
CA LEU A 23 7.44 -15.55 12.43
C LEU A 23 7.03 -16.36 11.21
N SER A 24 6.44 -15.73 10.19
CA SER A 24 6.06 -16.38 8.93
C SER A 24 7.29 -16.89 8.18
N ASP A 25 8.33 -16.06 8.02
CA ASP A 25 9.59 -16.46 7.37
C ASP A 25 10.26 -17.62 8.14
N ARG A 26 10.21 -17.61 9.47
CA ARG A 26 10.78 -18.69 10.28
C ARG A 26 9.97 -19.98 10.18
N ALA A 27 8.64 -19.90 10.11
CA ALA A 27 7.78 -21.06 9.93
C ALA A 27 8.00 -21.70 8.55
N ASP A 28 8.10 -20.88 7.49
CA ASP A 28 8.46 -21.36 6.15
C ASP A 28 9.82 -22.08 6.14
N ALA A 29 10.81 -21.53 6.84
CA ALA A 29 12.16 -22.12 6.92
C ALA A 29 12.18 -23.49 7.62
N VAL A 30 11.24 -23.78 8.52
CA VAL A 30 11.10 -25.08 9.17
C VAL A 30 10.00 -25.96 8.54
N GLY A 31 9.40 -25.52 7.43
CA GLY A 31 8.40 -26.28 6.67
C GLY A 31 7.02 -26.34 7.35
N CYS A 32 6.68 -25.38 8.22
CA CYS A 32 5.37 -25.30 8.84
C CYS A 32 4.42 -24.46 7.99
N GLU A 33 3.19 -24.96 7.79
CA GLU A 33 2.13 -24.21 7.15
C GLU A 33 1.60 -23.12 8.08
N VAL A 34 1.47 -21.88 7.54
CA VAL A 34 0.95 -20.72 8.28
C VAL A 34 -0.32 -20.21 7.61
N THR A 35 -1.39 -20.12 8.39
CA THR A 35 -2.62 -19.44 7.97
C THR A 35 -2.80 -18.19 8.81
N SER A 36 -2.95 -17.04 8.16
CA SER A 36 -3.16 -15.75 8.83
C SER A 36 -4.59 -15.27 8.65
N HIS A 37 -5.18 -14.74 9.71
CA HIS A 37 -6.48 -14.08 9.68
C HIS A 37 -6.35 -12.67 10.26
N TRP A 38 -6.96 -11.70 9.60
CA TRP A 38 -6.92 -10.31 10.06
C TRP A 38 -8.21 -9.93 10.77
N VAL A 39 -8.10 -9.65 12.07
CA VAL A 39 -9.20 -9.12 12.88
C VAL A 39 -9.14 -7.60 12.87
N GLN A 40 -10.19 -6.94 12.43
CA GLN A 40 -10.26 -5.49 12.27
C GLN A 40 -11.58 -4.90 12.78
N CYS A 41 -11.59 -3.58 12.95
CA CYS A 41 -12.82 -2.82 13.16
C CYS A 41 -13.29 -2.25 11.82
N LEU A 42 -14.49 -2.59 11.37
CA LEU A 42 -15.10 -2.06 10.16
C LEU A 42 -16.34 -1.25 10.53
N GLU A 43 -16.39 -0.01 10.07
CA GLU A 43 -17.55 0.89 10.30
C GLU A 43 -17.98 0.97 11.78
N GLY A 44 -16.99 0.94 12.69
CA GLY A 44 -17.25 0.97 14.14
C GLY A 44 -17.61 -0.38 14.77
N VAL A 45 -17.67 -1.46 13.97
CA VAL A 45 -17.92 -2.82 14.47
C VAL A 45 -16.58 -3.54 14.67
N PRO A 46 -16.17 -3.84 15.91
CA PRO A 46 -14.97 -4.59 16.19
C PRO A 46 -15.15 -6.09 15.92
N GLY A 47 -14.03 -6.79 15.72
CA GLY A 47 -14.01 -8.24 15.59
C GLY A 47 -14.37 -8.78 14.19
N CYS A 48 -14.40 -7.93 13.17
CA CYS A 48 -14.59 -8.38 11.79
C CYS A 48 -13.36 -9.15 11.31
N VAL A 49 -13.52 -10.42 10.93
CA VAL A 49 -12.41 -11.29 10.51
C VAL A 49 -12.32 -11.35 8.99
N ARG A 50 -11.14 -11.04 8.44
CA ARG A 50 -10.78 -11.41 7.07
C ARG A 50 -10.01 -12.72 7.11
N ILE A 51 -10.60 -13.72 6.48
CA ILE A 51 -10.03 -15.08 6.42
C ILE A 51 -8.88 -15.07 5.41
N GLU A 52 -7.77 -15.73 5.76
CA GLU A 52 -6.57 -15.90 4.91
C GLU A 52 -5.99 -14.57 4.38
N ASP A 53 -6.10 -13.51 5.17
CA ASP A 53 -5.58 -12.19 4.84
C ASP A 53 -4.78 -11.59 5.99
N THR A 54 -3.89 -10.65 5.67
CA THR A 54 -3.07 -9.93 6.65
C THR A 54 -2.75 -8.53 6.13
N PRO A 55 -2.67 -7.53 7.03
CA PRO A 55 -2.22 -6.19 6.67
C PRO A 55 -0.83 -6.17 6.01
N ALA A 56 0.02 -7.16 6.32
CA ALA A 56 1.37 -7.28 5.75
C ALA A 56 1.36 -7.58 4.24
N ASN A 57 0.29 -8.19 3.72
CA ASN A 57 0.21 -8.55 2.30
C ASN A 57 0.04 -7.35 1.35
N GLY A 58 -0.36 -6.18 1.85
CA GLY A 58 -0.53 -4.96 1.05
C GLY A 58 -1.45 -5.07 -0.17
N ARG A 59 -2.21 -6.17 -0.30
CA ARG A 59 -2.99 -6.51 -1.53
C ARG A 59 -3.95 -5.41 -1.95
N ALA A 60 -4.52 -4.68 -0.98
CA ALA A 60 -5.45 -3.58 -1.24
C ALA A 60 -4.82 -2.42 -2.04
N TYR A 61 -3.48 -2.28 -1.96
CA TYR A 61 -2.74 -1.19 -2.59
C TYR A 61 -1.86 -1.63 -3.77
N ARG A 62 -2.00 -2.88 -4.23
CA ARG A 62 -1.30 -3.37 -5.45
C ARG A 62 -1.91 -2.82 -6.74
N LYS A 63 -3.06 -2.19 -6.65
CA LYS A 63 -3.83 -1.56 -7.73
C LYS A 63 -4.49 -0.29 -7.20
N THR A 64 -4.98 0.55 -8.09
CA THR A 64 -5.71 1.78 -7.76
C THR A 64 -7.16 1.55 -7.29
N THR A 65 -7.58 0.30 -7.07
CA THR A 65 -8.96 -0.06 -6.72
C THR A 65 -9.48 0.73 -5.51
N LYS A 66 -8.65 0.85 -4.45
CA LYS A 66 -9.05 1.58 -3.25
C LYS A 66 -9.23 3.08 -3.49
N ALA A 67 -8.37 3.68 -4.29
CA ALA A 67 -8.52 5.09 -4.69
C ALA A 67 -9.76 5.30 -5.56
N ARG A 68 -10.09 4.36 -6.46
CA ARG A 68 -11.31 4.40 -7.27
C ARG A 68 -12.58 4.28 -6.43
N GLU A 69 -12.58 3.49 -5.36
CA GLU A 69 -13.70 3.44 -4.40
C GLU A 69 -13.94 4.81 -3.77
N PHE A 70 -12.89 5.48 -3.29
CA PHE A 70 -12.99 6.84 -2.76
C PHE A 70 -13.43 7.87 -3.81
N LEU A 71 -12.94 7.76 -5.04
CA LEU A 71 -13.37 8.61 -6.16
C LEU A 71 -14.88 8.48 -6.41
N GLN A 72 -15.41 7.25 -6.43
CA GLN A 72 -16.85 7.03 -6.64
C GLN A 72 -17.69 7.64 -5.51
N GLN A 73 -17.25 7.49 -4.27
CA GLN A 73 -17.91 8.12 -3.12
C GLN A 73 -17.82 9.65 -3.19
N ALA A 74 -16.67 10.22 -3.58
CA ALA A 74 -16.46 11.65 -3.72
C ALA A 74 -17.35 12.26 -4.81
N LYS A 75 -17.60 11.55 -5.92
CA LYS A 75 -18.52 11.96 -6.98
C LYS A 75 -19.96 12.12 -6.49
N GLN A 76 -20.36 11.40 -5.44
CA GLN A 76 -21.71 11.45 -4.85
C GLN A 76 -21.80 12.40 -3.64
N ALA A 77 -20.67 12.74 -3.04
CA ALA A 77 -20.61 13.61 -1.86
C ALA A 77 -20.58 15.10 -2.23
N THR A 78 -20.90 15.96 -1.26
CA THR A 78 -20.85 17.42 -1.39
C THR A 78 -20.10 18.06 -0.23
N GLY A 79 -19.60 19.28 -0.42
CA GLY A 79 -18.95 20.06 0.65
C GLY A 79 -17.72 19.37 1.22
N GLY A 80 -17.47 19.51 2.52
CA GLY A 80 -16.29 18.98 3.22
C GLY A 80 -16.11 17.48 3.07
N GLY A 81 -17.20 16.71 3.07
CA GLY A 81 -17.15 15.26 2.90
C GLY A 81 -16.56 14.83 1.55
N ARG A 82 -16.78 15.60 0.48
CA ARG A 82 -16.15 15.39 -0.83
C ARG A 82 -14.63 15.57 -0.73
N VAL A 83 -14.18 16.66 -0.10
CA VAL A 83 -12.75 16.96 0.08
C VAL A 83 -12.04 15.86 0.86
N ASP A 84 -12.64 15.38 1.95
CA ASP A 84 -12.08 14.31 2.77
C ASP A 84 -11.97 12.98 2.01
N LEU A 85 -12.93 12.69 1.14
CA LEU A 85 -12.89 11.51 0.27
C LEU A 85 -11.82 11.63 -0.81
N VAL A 86 -11.62 12.82 -1.41
CA VAL A 86 -10.53 13.07 -2.37
C VAL A 86 -9.18 12.90 -1.68
N ARG A 87 -8.99 13.43 -0.47
CA ARG A 87 -7.78 13.22 0.32
C ARG A 87 -7.54 11.75 0.64
N SER A 88 -8.58 11.03 1.05
CA SER A 88 -8.51 9.59 1.31
C SER A 88 -8.08 8.81 0.06
N GLY A 89 -8.60 9.20 -1.11
CA GLY A 89 -8.19 8.66 -2.40
C GLY A 89 -6.73 8.93 -2.74
N ALA A 90 -6.25 10.16 -2.51
CA ALA A 90 -4.85 10.53 -2.69
C ALA A 90 -3.92 9.73 -1.75
N GLY A 91 -4.32 9.56 -0.48
CA GLY A 91 -3.59 8.71 0.48
C GLY A 91 -3.52 7.25 0.05
N ALA A 92 -4.59 6.71 -0.54
CA ALA A 92 -4.60 5.37 -1.11
C ALA A 92 -3.66 5.26 -2.33
N LEU A 93 -3.60 6.28 -3.20
CA LEU A 93 -2.67 6.32 -4.34
C LEU A 93 -1.22 6.37 -3.88
N ARG A 94 -0.88 7.20 -2.90
CA ARG A 94 0.47 7.28 -2.33
C ARG A 94 0.95 5.89 -1.88
N ARG A 95 0.11 5.17 -1.13
CA ARG A 95 0.43 3.79 -0.71
C ARG A 95 0.56 2.84 -1.90
N THR A 96 -0.25 3.03 -2.95
CA THR A 96 -0.13 2.24 -4.18
C THR A 96 1.19 2.48 -4.89
N VAL A 97 1.65 3.73 -4.99
CA VAL A 97 2.96 4.07 -5.57
C VAL A 97 4.10 3.43 -4.77
N GLU A 98 4.06 3.48 -3.43
CA GLU A 98 5.03 2.79 -2.58
C GLU A 98 5.05 1.27 -2.83
N GLU A 99 3.88 0.63 -2.97
CA GLU A 99 3.79 -0.81 -3.29
C GLU A 99 4.37 -1.13 -4.68
N VAL A 100 4.17 -0.26 -5.67
CA VAL A 100 4.77 -0.42 -7.02
C VAL A 100 6.29 -0.45 -6.94
N VAL A 101 6.90 0.47 -6.18
CA VAL A 101 8.36 0.51 -5.98
C VAL A 101 8.85 -0.80 -5.34
N ILE A 102 8.22 -1.24 -4.26
CA ILE A 102 8.61 -2.45 -3.53
C ILE A 102 8.46 -3.70 -4.41
N LEU A 103 7.30 -3.86 -5.08
CA LEU A 103 6.96 -5.09 -5.78
C LEU A 103 7.58 -5.19 -7.17
N HIS A 104 7.71 -4.07 -7.89
CA HIS A 104 8.08 -4.09 -9.31
C HIS A 104 9.49 -3.57 -9.58
N LEU A 105 9.99 -2.59 -8.82
CA LEU A 105 11.36 -2.08 -8.99
C LEU A 105 12.33 -2.88 -8.12
N PHE A 106 12.08 -2.96 -6.81
CA PHE A 106 12.98 -3.64 -5.88
C PHE A 106 12.80 -5.16 -5.80
N LYS A 107 11.71 -5.72 -6.29
CA LYS A 107 11.49 -7.18 -6.51
C LYS A 107 12.09 -8.06 -5.42
N ASP A 108 11.49 -8.13 -4.27
CA ASP A 108 11.96 -8.92 -3.11
C ASP A 108 13.28 -8.47 -2.45
N THR A 109 14.01 -7.50 -3.01
CA THR A 109 15.21 -6.95 -2.36
C THR A 109 14.86 -6.19 -1.09
N VAL A 110 13.76 -5.44 -1.16
CA VAL A 110 13.14 -4.76 -0.02
C VAL A 110 11.73 -5.32 0.14
N ARG A 111 11.38 -5.71 1.35
CA ARG A 111 10.02 -6.10 1.71
C ARG A 111 9.48 -5.17 2.79
N ARG A 112 8.21 -4.84 2.70
CA ARG A 112 7.54 -4.10 3.75
C ARG A 112 7.56 -4.94 5.04
N TRP A 113 7.91 -4.34 6.17
CA TRP A 113 8.01 -4.98 7.48
C TRP A 113 9.18 -5.97 7.65
N ASP A 114 10.09 -6.10 6.69
CA ASP A 114 11.34 -6.84 6.84
C ASP A 114 12.43 -5.88 7.33
N GLU A 115 13.15 -6.26 8.38
CA GLU A 115 14.25 -5.45 8.92
C GLU A 115 15.51 -5.53 8.05
N GLN A 116 15.58 -6.51 7.17
CA GLN A 116 16.77 -6.79 6.39
C GLN A 116 16.55 -6.60 4.89
N VAL A 117 17.52 -5.96 4.23
CA VAL A 117 17.62 -5.95 2.78
C VAL A 117 18.13 -7.29 2.28
N ARG A 118 17.42 -7.92 1.37
CA ARG A 118 17.78 -9.23 0.79
C ARG A 118 18.81 -9.07 -0.32
N LEU A 119 20.08 -9.00 0.04
CA LEU A 119 21.17 -8.75 -0.89
C LEU A 119 21.24 -9.78 -2.05
N GLY A 120 20.85 -11.04 -1.83
CA GLY A 120 20.77 -12.06 -2.88
C GLY A 120 19.74 -11.76 -3.99
N ALA A 121 18.82 -10.81 -3.77
CA ALA A 121 17.84 -10.40 -4.75
C ALA A 121 18.24 -9.13 -5.55
N LEU A 122 19.42 -8.55 -5.29
CA LEU A 122 19.88 -7.33 -5.96
C LEU A 122 19.89 -7.43 -7.49
N THR A 123 20.20 -8.61 -8.04
CA THR A 123 20.19 -8.85 -9.49
C THR A 123 18.80 -8.80 -10.12
N LYS A 124 17.74 -8.82 -9.31
CA LYS A 124 16.34 -8.74 -9.77
C LYS A 124 15.84 -7.30 -9.86
N ILE A 125 16.57 -6.32 -9.29
CA ILE A 125 16.16 -4.91 -9.33
C ILE A 125 16.06 -4.46 -10.79
N SER A 126 14.93 -3.83 -11.11
CA SER A 126 14.70 -3.15 -12.38
C SER A 126 14.64 -1.66 -12.12
N TRP A 127 15.63 -0.92 -12.61
CA TRP A 127 15.69 0.52 -12.43
C TRP A 127 15.59 1.25 -13.77
N SER A 128 14.78 2.31 -13.80
CA SER A 128 14.69 3.26 -14.91
C SER A 128 14.59 4.66 -14.31
N ASN A 129 15.48 5.55 -14.72
CA ASN A 129 15.48 6.94 -14.23
C ASN A 129 14.16 7.63 -14.61
N ASP A 130 13.67 7.45 -15.85
CA ASP A 130 12.42 8.07 -16.31
C ASP A 130 11.23 7.63 -15.44
N LEU A 131 11.17 6.33 -15.08
CA LEU A 131 10.12 5.82 -14.22
C LEU A 131 10.27 6.31 -12.77
N ALA A 132 11.50 6.45 -12.28
CA ALA A 132 11.78 6.99 -10.96
C ALA A 132 11.36 8.46 -10.86
N ASP A 133 11.67 9.27 -11.87
CA ASP A 133 11.28 10.69 -11.93
C ASP A 133 9.74 10.84 -11.97
N GLU A 134 9.04 9.96 -12.70
CA GLU A 134 7.59 9.94 -12.73
C GLU A 134 6.98 9.54 -11.37
N ILE A 135 7.57 8.57 -10.68
CA ILE A 135 7.18 8.15 -9.33
C ILE A 135 7.37 9.29 -8.32
N VAL A 136 8.49 10.03 -8.39
CA VAL A 136 8.74 11.19 -7.53
C VAL A 136 7.70 12.29 -7.79
N ALA A 137 7.42 12.60 -9.05
CA ALA A 137 6.38 13.57 -9.40
C ALA A 137 4.99 13.16 -8.90
N LEU A 138 4.64 11.86 -8.98
CA LEU A 138 3.39 11.34 -8.41
C LEU A 138 3.33 11.44 -6.89
N GLN A 139 4.46 11.21 -6.20
CA GLN A 139 4.56 11.37 -4.76
C GLN A 139 4.28 12.83 -4.35
N ASP A 140 4.85 13.80 -5.08
CA ASP A 140 4.63 15.22 -4.82
C ASP A 140 3.17 15.63 -5.10
N ASP A 141 2.59 15.18 -6.21
CA ASP A 141 1.21 15.50 -6.57
C ASP A 141 0.20 14.89 -5.59
N THR A 142 0.41 13.63 -5.16
CA THR A 142 -0.43 13.01 -4.14
C THR A 142 -0.30 13.69 -2.78
N SER A 143 0.91 14.16 -2.42
CA SER A 143 1.17 14.88 -1.17
C SER A 143 0.46 16.24 -1.17
N ARG A 144 0.47 16.99 -2.29
CA ARG A 144 -0.29 18.26 -2.42
C ARG A 144 -1.77 18.07 -2.20
N LEU A 145 -2.38 17.00 -2.72
CA LEU A 145 -3.80 16.69 -2.49
C LEU A 145 -4.10 16.29 -1.03
N LEU A 146 -3.14 15.68 -0.33
CA LEU A 146 -3.27 15.31 1.08
C LEU A 146 -3.16 16.52 2.01
N GLU A 147 -2.15 17.37 1.77
CA GLU A 147 -1.81 18.48 2.65
C GLU A 147 -2.76 19.67 2.52
N GLY A 148 -3.57 19.74 1.47
CA GLY A 148 -4.48 20.82 1.09
C GLY A 148 -4.69 21.88 2.18
N HIS A 149 -3.91 22.97 2.16
CA HIS A 149 -4.02 24.17 2.99
C HIS A 149 -3.80 24.02 4.50
N SER A 150 -2.75 23.36 4.95
CA SER A 150 -2.41 23.45 6.39
C SER A 150 -1.41 24.57 6.76
N ASN A 151 -0.79 25.25 5.80
CA ASN A 151 0.16 26.31 6.14
C ASN A 151 0.19 27.45 5.12
N SER A 152 -0.50 28.49 5.44
CA SER A 152 -0.45 29.89 4.98
C SER A 152 -1.64 30.35 4.12
N ASP A 153 -2.28 31.44 4.61
CA ASP A 153 -3.34 32.22 3.94
C ASP A 153 -2.93 32.86 2.59
N GLU A 154 -1.70 32.67 2.16
CA GLU A 154 -1.16 33.22 0.91
C GLU A 154 -1.31 32.32 -0.32
N PHE A 155 -1.59 31.04 -0.14
CA PHE A 155 -1.91 30.10 -1.22
C PHE A 155 -3.36 29.61 -1.08
N ALA A 156 -4.33 30.46 -1.40
CA ALA A 156 -5.69 30.04 -1.72
C ALA A 156 -5.68 29.23 -3.03
N GLY A 157 -4.96 28.10 -3.05
CA GLY A 157 -5.02 27.14 -4.12
C GLY A 157 -6.39 26.47 -4.15
N GLU A 158 -6.82 26.07 -5.32
CA GLU A 158 -8.09 25.38 -5.54
C GLU A 158 -8.22 24.17 -4.61
N MET A 159 -9.41 24.00 -4.02
CA MET A 159 -9.68 22.82 -3.19
C MET A 159 -9.45 21.55 -4.00
N PRO A 160 -8.87 20.48 -3.39
CA PRO A 160 -8.68 19.22 -4.07
C PRO A 160 -9.96 18.77 -4.76
N ASP A 161 -9.92 18.61 -6.08
CA ASP A 161 -11.11 18.27 -6.87
C ASP A 161 -11.10 16.79 -7.25
N VAL A 162 -12.29 16.31 -7.56
CA VAL A 162 -12.56 14.94 -8.04
C VAL A 162 -11.81 14.66 -9.34
N ASP A 163 -11.74 15.65 -10.23
CA ASP A 163 -11.06 15.55 -11.52
C ASP A 163 -9.53 15.38 -11.35
N ASP A 164 -8.94 16.00 -10.35
CA ASP A 164 -7.51 15.85 -10.05
C ASP A 164 -7.20 14.46 -9.51
N LEU A 165 -8.05 13.92 -8.64
CA LEU A 165 -7.94 12.54 -8.19
C LEU A 165 -8.08 11.56 -9.35
N GLU A 166 -9.01 11.79 -10.28
CA GLU A 166 -9.22 10.93 -11.46
C GLU A 166 -7.99 10.91 -12.39
N LYS A 167 -7.39 12.08 -12.65
CA LYS A 167 -6.13 12.20 -13.43
C LYS A 167 -4.98 11.47 -12.74
N LEU A 168 -4.83 11.62 -11.42
CA LEU A 168 -3.78 10.93 -10.66
C LEU A 168 -3.96 9.41 -10.68
N ILE A 169 -5.19 8.91 -10.57
CA ILE A 169 -5.48 7.47 -10.70
C ILE A 169 -4.99 6.94 -12.06
N ALA A 170 -5.29 7.65 -13.15
CA ALA A 170 -4.87 7.23 -14.48
C ALA A 170 -3.33 7.20 -14.63
N ARG A 171 -2.64 8.20 -14.08
CA ARG A 171 -1.17 8.24 -14.08
C ARG A 171 -0.55 7.12 -13.24
N VAL A 172 -1.11 6.79 -12.09
CA VAL A 172 -0.64 5.66 -11.26
C VAL A 172 -0.86 4.33 -11.97
N ASP A 173 -1.98 4.14 -12.67
CA ASP A 173 -2.21 2.94 -13.48
C ASP A 173 -1.15 2.79 -14.59
N ASP A 174 -0.82 3.89 -15.29
CA ASP A 174 0.24 3.89 -16.31
C ASP A 174 1.62 3.52 -15.72
N VAL A 175 1.97 4.07 -14.54
CA VAL A 175 3.20 3.71 -13.83
C VAL A 175 3.20 2.24 -13.41
N ILE A 176 2.07 1.69 -12.95
CA ILE A 176 1.95 0.27 -12.64
C ILE A 176 2.24 -0.59 -13.88
N ASP A 177 1.70 -0.22 -15.03
CA ASP A 177 1.86 -0.97 -16.27
C ASP A 177 3.30 -0.85 -16.82
N LYS A 178 3.90 0.34 -16.79
CA LYS A 178 5.32 0.55 -17.12
C LYS A 178 6.24 -0.27 -16.21
N ALA A 179 6.00 -0.26 -14.90
CA ALA A 179 6.80 -1.01 -13.93
C ALA A 179 6.70 -2.54 -14.13
N LYS A 180 5.52 -3.03 -14.53
CA LYS A 180 5.34 -4.46 -14.89
C LYS A 180 6.03 -4.82 -16.21
N ALA A 181 6.03 -3.92 -17.19
CA ALA A 181 6.66 -4.15 -18.49
C ALA A 181 8.19 -4.27 -18.40
N GLN A 182 8.83 -3.65 -17.39
CA GLN A 182 10.26 -3.81 -17.10
C GLN A 182 10.65 -5.22 -16.58
N ARG A 183 9.77 -6.17 -16.67
CA ARG A 183 9.93 -7.57 -16.19
C ARG A 183 10.76 -8.46 -17.12
N THR A 184 11.61 -7.90 -17.93
CA THR A 184 12.50 -8.68 -18.81
C THR A 184 13.84 -8.96 -18.14
#